data_4894cc57c7db21443e3c9b356b31ad85
#
_entry.id   4894cc57c7db21443e3c9b356b31ad85
#
_cell.length_a   1.000
_cell.length_b   1.000
_cell.length_c   1.000
_cell.angle_alpha   90.00
_cell.angle_beta   90.00
_cell.angle_gamma   90.00
#
_symmetry.space_group_name_H-M   'P 1'
#
loop_
_entity.id
_entity.type
_entity.pdbx_description
1 polymer ?
#
loop_
_entity_poly.entity_id
_entity_poly.type
_entity_poly.pdbx_seq_one_letter_code
_entity_poly.pdbx_strand_id
1 'polypeptide(L)'
;FNYCTSLTSLDLSGFDTSSVTDMSLMFQNCASLTSLDVSSFDTSNVTDMFFMFNICKSLTSLDLASFDTSNVIDMSHMFASCERLTGLDLSGFDTSSVTTMESMFYECESLVSLNLTNFDTSSVTRMGFMFEKCNSLTSLNLSNFDTANVTYMCLMFGWCNGLTSLDLSGFDTSNVADMGSMFSNCSNLVSLNISSFDTSNVTSMYSMFSCCERLTGLDLSGFDTSNVTNMAGMFSNCKDLTSLDLSGFDTSNVADMSNMFRSCTSLTNLNLSSFDASAVTKMDSMFYGCDNLPDIICSDSKILKEFRNR
;
A
#
# COMPACT_ATOMS: atom_id res chain seq x y z
N PHE A 1 -23.70 -17.41 3.09
CA PHE A 1 -24.18 -16.39 4.06
C PHE A 1 -23.96 -14.96 3.58
N ASN A 2 -23.72 -14.80 2.30
CA ASN A 2 -23.46 -13.50 1.70
C ASN A 2 -24.56 -12.46 2.05
N TYR A 3 -24.18 -11.25 2.48
CA TYR A 3 -25.06 -10.15 2.89
C TYR A 3 -26.00 -10.45 4.08
N CYS A 4 -25.66 -11.39 4.96
CA CYS A 4 -26.40 -11.64 6.20
C CYS A 4 -26.04 -10.58 7.28
N THR A 5 -26.34 -9.31 7.00
CA THR A 5 -25.88 -8.14 7.78
C THR A 5 -26.33 -8.15 9.25
N SER A 6 -27.43 -8.81 9.57
CA SER A 6 -27.97 -8.88 10.94
C SER A 6 -27.57 -10.15 11.69
N LEU A 7 -26.80 -11.05 11.07
CA LEU A 7 -26.35 -12.30 11.67
C LEU A 7 -25.32 -12.00 12.75
N THR A 8 -25.57 -12.44 13.99
CA THR A 8 -24.67 -12.20 15.13
C THR A 8 -23.87 -13.43 15.56
N SER A 9 -24.38 -14.61 15.25
CA SER A 9 -23.74 -15.90 15.51
C SER A 9 -24.19 -16.94 14.49
N LEU A 10 -23.36 -17.95 14.26
CA LEU A 10 -23.63 -19.00 13.29
C LEU A 10 -22.98 -20.31 13.80
N ASP A 11 -23.76 -21.40 13.83
CA ASP A 11 -23.26 -22.74 14.09
C ASP A 11 -22.97 -23.44 12.75
N LEU A 12 -21.71 -23.79 12.52
CA LEU A 12 -21.22 -24.44 11.30
C LEU A 12 -20.78 -25.88 11.56
N SER A 13 -20.93 -26.40 12.78
CA SER A 13 -20.39 -27.71 13.20
C SER A 13 -20.94 -28.91 12.41
N GLY A 14 -22.08 -28.73 11.75
CA GLY A 14 -22.70 -29.77 10.91
C GLY A 14 -22.39 -29.67 9.40
N PHE A 15 -21.54 -28.72 9.00
CA PHE A 15 -21.24 -28.54 7.57
C PHE A 15 -20.09 -29.45 7.12
N ASP A 16 -20.33 -30.28 6.12
CA ASP A 16 -19.31 -31.01 5.39
C ASP A 16 -18.84 -30.15 4.20
N THR A 17 -17.60 -29.67 4.29
CA THR A 17 -16.99 -28.82 3.25
C THR A 17 -15.94 -29.55 2.43
N SER A 18 -15.75 -30.87 2.63
CA SER A 18 -14.69 -31.66 2.01
C SER A 18 -14.72 -31.70 0.47
N SER A 19 -15.87 -31.40 -0.14
CA SER A 19 -16.01 -31.32 -1.60
C SER A 19 -16.14 -29.89 -2.14
N VAL A 20 -16.02 -28.87 -1.27
CA VAL A 20 -16.14 -27.46 -1.66
C VAL A 20 -14.87 -27.00 -2.34
N THR A 21 -14.98 -26.40 -3.52
CA THR A 21 -13.87 -25.85 -4.29
C THR A 21 -13.86 -24.31 -4.33
N ASP A 22 -15.00 -23.68 -4.03
CA ASP A 22 -15.18 -22.22 -4.05
C ASP A 22 -15.85 -21.77 -2.75
N MET A 23 -15.12 -21.00 -1.96
CA MET A 23 -15.60 -20.35 -0.73
C MET A 23 -15.66 -18.81 -0.88
N SER A 24 -15.57 -18.30 -2.12
CA SER A 24 -15.68 -16.89 -2.39
C SER A 24 -16.98 -16.31 -1.85
N LEU A 25 -16.91 -15.08 -1.30
CA LEU A 25 -18.08 -14.34 -0.81
C LEU A 25 -18.86 -15.02 0.34
N MET A 26 -18.37 -16.15 0.91
CA MET A 26 -19.16 -17.01 1.81
C MET A 26 -19.74 -16.24 3.02
N PHE A 27 -18.96 -15.36 3.64
CA PHE A 27 -19.38 -14.52 4.77
C PHE A 27 -19.32 -13.03 4.43
N GLN A 28 -19.25 -12.68 3.15
CA GLN A 28 -19.20 -11.28 2.75
C GLN A 28 -20.36 -10.49 3.35
N ASN A 29 -20.01 -9.35 3.95
CA ASN A 29 -20.98 -8.43 4.57
C ASN A 29 -21.86 -9.08 5.66
N CYS A 30 -21.30 -10.03 6.43
CA CYS A 30 -21.87 -10.48 7.71
C CYS A 30 -21.46 -9.46 8.82
N ALA A 31 -21.87 -8.20 8.65
CA ALA A 31 -21.35 -7.04 9.37
C ALA A 31 -21.58 -7.08 10.89
N SER A 32 -22.59 -7.79 11.37
CA SER A 32 -22.91 -7.92 12.80
C SER A 32 -22.28 -9.15 13.46
N LEU A 33 -21.58 -10.01 12.70
CA LEU A 33 -20.98 -11.23 13.21
C LEU A 33 -19.78 -10.87 14.09
N THR A 34 -19.84 -11.26 15.38
CA THR A 34 -18.79 -10.91 16.37
C THR A 34 -17.75 -11.98 16.57
N SER A 35 -18.12 -13.23 16.30
CA SER A 35 -17.25 -14.41 16.33
C SER A 35 -17.71 -15.43 15.30
N LEU A 36 -16.80 -16.25 14.81
CA LEU A 36 -17.10 -17.30 13.85
C LEU A 36 -16.15 -18.48 14.12
N ASP A 37 -16.71 -19.65 14.32
CA ASP A 37 -15.96 -20.90 14.41
C ASP A 37 -15.99 -21.61 13.07
N VAL A 38 -14.84 -21.71 12.41
CA VAL A 38 -14.63 -22.38 11.13
C VAL A 38 -13.68 -23.58 11.27
N SER A 39 -13.44 -24.04 12.49
CA SER A 39 -12.49 -25.13 12.79
C SER A 39 -12.89 -26.49 12.18
N SER A 40 -14.19 -26.66 11.89
CA SER A 40 -14.72 -27.86 11.21
C SER A 40 -14.56 -27.85 9.69
N PHE A 41 -14.10 -26.73 9.10
CA PHE A 41 -13.99 -26.65 7.66
C PHE A 41 -12.80 -27.46 7.14
N ASP A 42 -13.05 -28.32 6.17
CA ASP A 42 -12.04 -28.90 5.30
C ASP A 42 -11.92 -28.00 4.06
N THR A 43 -10.79 -27.32 3.92
CA THR A 43 -10.53 -26.39 2.81
C THR A 43 -9.54 -26.95 1.79
N SER A 44 -9.16 -28.22 1.91
CA SER A 44 -8.12 -28.86 1.10
C SER A 44 -8.40 -28.86 -0.43
N ASN A 45 -9.67 -28.74 -0.81
CA ASN A 45 -10.08 -28.66 -2.21
C ASN A 45 -10.41 -27.22 -2.67
N VAL A 46 -10.31 -26.22 -1.79
CA VAL A 46 -10.71 -24.84 -2.10
C VAL A 46 -9.65 -24.17 -2.96
N THR A 47 -10.08 -23.58 -4.06
CA THR A 47 -9.22 -22.84 -4.99
C THR A 47 -9.48 -21.34 -4.99
N ASP A 48 -10.62 -20.88 -4.42
CA ASP A 48 -11.04 -19.50 -4.40
C ASP A 48 -11.57 -19.08 -3.02
N MET A 49 -10.93 -18.06 -2.42
CA MET A 49 -11.32 -17.43 -1.15
C MET A 49 -11.57 -15.93 -1.30
N PHE A 50 -11.82 -15.47 -2.54
CA PHE A 50 -12.12 -14.08 -2.87
C PHE A 50 -13.26 -13.52 -2.02
N PHE A 51 -13.05 -12.40 -1.32
CA PHE A 51 -14.03 -11.75 -0.45
C PHE A 51 -14.61 -12.64 0.68
N MET A 52 -13.99 -13.75 1.05
CA MET A 52 -14.62 -14.72 1.98
C MET A 52 -15.14 -14.09 3.28
N PHE A 53 -14.36 -13.21 3.93
CA PHE A 53 -14.74 -12.51 5.17
C PHE A 53 -14.87 -10.99 4.99
N ASN A 54 -14.98 -10.52 3.75
CA ASN A 54 -15.06 -9.08 3.45
C ASN A 54 -16.25 -8.42 4.16
N ILE A 55 -16.01 -7.23 4.73
CA ILE A 55 -17.02 -6.44 5.48
C ILE A 55 -17.59 -7.21 6.71
N CYS A 56 -16.82 -8.12 7.31
CA CYS A 56 -17.15 -8.67 8.62
C CYS A 56 -16.73 -7.67 9.72
N LYS A 57 -17.36 -6.48 9.72
CA LYS A 57 -16.94 -5.30 10.50
C LYS A 57 -16.88 -5.51 12.00
N SER A 58 -17.71 -6.40 12.57
CA SER A 58 -17.78 -6.64 14.00
C SER A 58 -16.91 -7.79 14.49
N LEU A 59 -16.26 -8.53 13.57
CA LEU A 59 -15.42 -9.67 13.90
C LEU A 59 -14.15 -9.18 14.60
N THR A 60 -13.90 -9.69 15.82
CA THR A 60 -12.75 -9.25 16.63
C THR A 60 -11.57 -10.19 16.60
N SER A 61 -11.82 -11.46 16.32
CA SER A 61 -10.82 -12.51 16.16
C SER A 61 -11.32 -13.59 15.21
N LEU A 62 -10.41 -14.29 14.57
CA LEU A 62 -10.71 -15.41 13.68
C LEU A 62 -9.56 -16.42 13.78
N ASP A 63 -9.90 -17.67 14.07
CA ASP A 63 -8.95 -18.78 14.07
C ASP A 63 -9.04 -19.54 12.74
N LEU A 64 -7.94 -19.58 12.00
CA LEU A 64 -7.82 -20.21 10.69
C LEU A 64 -6.75 -21.31 10.69
N ALA A 65 -6.36 -21.83 11.86
CA ALA A 65 -5.29 -22.83 11.97
C ALA A 65 -5.64 -24.15 11.26
N SER A 66 -6.94 -24.43 11.02
CA SER A 66 -7.39 -25.62 10.29
C SER A 66 -7.39 -25.47 8.77
N PHE A 67 -7.17 -24.24 8.26
CA PHE A 67 -7.27 -23.99 6.82
C PHE A 67 -6.07 -24.58 6.06
N ASP A 68 -6.33 -25.44 5.11
CA ASP A 68 -5.39 -25.82 4.06
C ASP A 68 -5.62 -24.86 2.85
N THR A 69 -4.62 -24.05 2.56
CA THR A 69 -4.69 -23.04 1.48
C THR A 69 -3.81 -23.39 0.29
N SER A 70 -3.23 -24.59 0.26
CA SER A 70 -2.24 -25.02 -0.74
C SER A 70 -2.76 -24.97 -2.20
N ASN A 71 -4.08 -25.09 -2.40
CA ASN A 71 -4.72 -25.00 -3.69
C ASN A 71 -5.34 -23.64 -4.02
N VAL A 72 -5.29 -22.67 -3.09
CA VAL A 72 -5.94 -21.36 -3.27
C VAL A 72 -5.16 -20.49 -4.25
N ILE A 73 -5.86 -19.95 -5.23
CA ILE A 73 -5.32 -19.11 -6.32
C ILE A 73 -5.63 -17.63 -6.07
N ASP A 74 -6.80 -17.31 -5.51
CA ASP A 74 -7.26 -15.94 -5.25
C ASP A 74 -7.57 -15.73 -3.77
N MET A 75 -6.84 -14.81 -3.13
CA MET A 75 -7.08 -14.35 -1.76
C MET A 75 -7.42 -12.85 -1.72
N SER A 76 -7.74 -12.24 -2.88
CA SER A 76 -8.04 -10.81 -2.91
C SER A 76 -9.25 -10.47 -2.07
N HIS A 77 -9.15 -9.36 -1.33
CA HIS A 77 -10.17 -8.85 -0.42
C HIS A 77 -10.61 -9.81 0.69
N MET A 78 -9.88 -10.91 0.96
CA MET A 78 -10.35 -11.97 1.87
C MET A 78 -10.78 -11.43 3.24
N PHE A 79 -10.04 -10.46 3.81
CA PHE A 79 -10.33 -9.85 5.10
C PHE A 79 -10.67 -8.35 4.97
N ALA A 80 -10.89 -7.85 3.77
CA ALA A 80 -11.11 -6.42 3.56
C ALA A 80 -12.30 -5.90 4.40
N SER A 81 -12.11 -4.73 5.03
CA SER A 81 -13.07 -4.09 5.93
C SER A 81 -13.48 -4.95 7.15
N CYS A 82 -12.58 -5.80 7.64
CA CYS A 82 -12.68 -6.41 8.97
C CYS A 82 -12.21 -5.38 10.02
N GLU A 83 -12.96 -4.28 10.19
CA GLU A 83 -12.55 -3.06 10.90
C GLU A 83 -12.16 -3.28 12.37
N ARG A 84 -12.72 -4.32 13.04
CA ARG A 84 -12.50 -4.60 14.47
C ARG A 84 -11.57 -5.78 14.72
N LEU A 85 -11.04 -6.42 13.68
CA LEU A 85 -10.09 -7.53 13.82
C LEU A 85 -8.77 -6.98 14.38
N THR A 86 -8.33 -7.49 15.54
CA THR A 86 -7.16 -6.94 16.23
C THR A 86 -5.86 -7.68 15.96
N GLY A 87 -5.94 -8.94 15.57
CA GLY A 87 -4.80 -9.77 15.24
C GLY A 87 -5.21 -10.92 14.35
N LEU A 88 -4.27 -11.38 13.51
CA LEU A 88 -4.48 -12.51 12.64
C LEU A 88 -3.16 -13.28 12.50
N ASP A 89 -3.21 -14.57 12.78
CA ASP A 89 -2.09 -15.49 12.55
C ASP A 89 -2.37 -16.32 11.29
N LEU A 90 -1.60 -16.06 10.25
CA LEU A 90 -1.66 -16.76 8.97
C LEU A 90 -0.39 -17.58 8.71
N SER A 91 0.38 -17.89 9.75
CA SER A 91 1.61 -18.67 9.61
C SER A 91 1.39 -20.10 9.11
N GLY A 92 0.14 -20.61 9.20
CA GLY A 92 -0.27 -21.89 8.63
C GLY A 92 -0.63 -21.84 7.14
N PHE A 93 -0.73 -20.66 6.53
CA PHE A 93 -1.14 -20.56 5.14
C PHE A 93 0.00 -20.94 4.18
N ASP A 94 -0.29 -21.84 3.26
CA ASP A 94 0.50 -22.06 2.05
C ASP A 94 -0.04 -21.13 0.95
N THR A 95 0.77 -20.16 0.51
CA THR A 95 0.38 -19.19 -0.49
C THR A 95 1.11 -19.35 -1.82
N SER A 96 1.82 -20.46 -2.00
CA SER A 96 2.66 -20.72 -3.18
C SER A 96 1.89 -20.74 -4.51
N SER A 97 0.58 -21.06 -4.45
CA SER A 97 -0.32 -21.07 -5.63
C SER A 97 -1.04 -19.73 -5.84
N VAL A 98 -0.94 -18.78 -4.89
CA VAL A 98 -1.72 -17.53 -4.92
C VAL A 98 -1.16 -16.56 -5.97
N THR A 99 -2.02 -16.07 -6.84
CA THR A 99 -1.66 -15.13 -7.93
C THR A 99 -2.07 -13.68 -7.64
N THR A 100 -3.02 -13.46 -6.72
CA THR A 100 -3.46 -12.11 -6.32
C THR A 100 -3.78 -12.03 -4.84
N MET A 101 -3.25 -10.99 -4.20
CA MET A 101 -3.51 -10.62 -2.80
C MET A 101 -4.02 -9.16 -2.72
N GLU A 102 -4.58 -8.65 -3.82
CA GLU A 102 -5.09 -7.28 -3.89
C GLU A 102 -6.09 -7.01 -2.78
N SER A 103 -5.92 -5.92 -2.03
CA SER A 103 -6.81 -5.51 -0.94
C SER A 103 -7.03 -6.55 0.17
N MET A 104 -6.16 -7.56 0.33
CA MET A 104 -6.41 -8.66 1.27
C MET A 104 -6.75 -8.19 2.68
N PHE A 105 -6.10 -7.12 3.17
CA PHE A 105 -6.32 -6.52 4.49
C PHE A 105 -6.81 -5.07 4.42
N TYR A 106 -7.36 -4.65 3.29
CA TYR A 106 -7.90 -3.30 3.09
C TYR A 106 -8.89 -2.92 4.22
N GLU A 107 -8.71 -1.74 4.84
CA GLU A 107 -9.57 -1.27 5.94
C GLU A 107 -9.63 -2.20 7.19
N CYS A 108 -8.58 -2.98 7.45
CA CYS A 108 -8.42 -3.66 8.73
C CYS A 108 -7.90 -2.67 9.79
N GLU A 109 -8.73 -1.67 10.14
CA GLU A 109 -8.31 -0.48 10.89
C GLU A 109 -7.77 -0.76 12.29
N SER A 110 -8.28 -1.80 12.97
CA SER A 110 -7.87 -2.19 14.33
C SER A 110 -6.76 -3.24 14.37
N LEU A 111 -6.25 -3.69 13.22
CA LEU A 111 -5.26 -4.74 13.15
C LEU A 111 -3.92 -4.25 13.71
N VAL A 112 -3.49 -4.83 14.83
CA VAL A 112 -2.24 -4.47 15.53
C VAL A 112 -1.12 -5.43 15.20
N SER A 113 -1.45 -6.72 15.03
CA SER A 113 -0.49 -7.78 14.72
C SER A 113 -0.95 -8.64 13.56
N LEU A 114 -0.01 -8.93 12.67
CA LEU A 114 -0.24 -9.77 11.50
C LEU A 114 1.00 -10.65 11.27
N ASN A 115 0.82 -11.96 11.26
CA ASN A 115 1.89 -12.92 11.05
C ASN A 115 1.83 -13.50 9.63
N LEU A 116 2.78 -13.11 8.79
CA LEU A 116 2.92 -13.50 7.38
C LEU A 116 4.22 -14.27 7.12
N THR A 117 4.83 -14.88 8.14
CA THR A 117 6.21 -15.41 8.06
C THR A 117 6.39 -16.52 7.04
N ASN A 118 5.33 -17.25 6.69
CA ASN A 118 5.38 -18.34 5.72
C ASN A 118 4.76 -18.01 4.36
N PHE A 119 4.41 -16.75 4.14
CA PHE A 119 3.89 -16.35 2.83
C PHE A 119 4.94 -16.53 1.74
N ASP A 120 4.65 -17.33 0.76
CA ASP A 120 5.33 -17.39 -0.54
C ASP A 120 4.55 -16.51 -1.51
N THR A 121 5.17 -15.42 -1.95
CA THR A 121 4.53 -14.47 -2.87
C THR A 121 5.11 -14.52 -4.29
N SER A 122 5.93 -15.54 -4.58
CA SER A 122 6.63 -15.67 -5.86
C SER A 122 5.71 -15.78 -7.09
N SER A 123 4.46 -16.23 -6.88
CA SER A 123 3.45 -16.30 -7.95
C SER A 123 2.54 -15.06 -8.02
N VAL A 124 2.64 -14.13 -7.06
CA VAL A 124 1.73 -13.01 -6.94
C VAL A 124 2.05 -11.92 -7.95
N THR A 125 1.03 -11.45 -8.65
CA THR A 125 1.15 -10.38 -9.67
C THR A 125 0.51 -9.06 -9.24
N ARG A 126 -0.38 -9.06 -8.22
CA ARG A 126 -1.13 -7.89 -7.77
C ARG A 126 -1.14 -7.82 -6.24
N MET A 127 -0.62 -6.71 -5.69
CA MET A 127 -0.58 -6.39 -4.26
C MET A 127 -1.13 -4.99 -3.95
N GLY A 128 -1.80 -4.34 -4.91
CA GLY A 128 -2.38 -3.02 -4.68
C GLY A 128 -3.35 -3.02 -3.50
N PHE A 129 -3.37 -1.95 -2.72
CA PHE A 129 -4.27 -1.75 -1.57
C PHE A 129 -4.14 -2.79 -0.44
N MET A 130 -3.13 -3.71 -0.51
CA MET A 130 -3.09 -4.89 0.37
C MET A 130 -3.21 -4.55 1.85
N PHE A 131 -2.55 -3.47 2.30
CA PHE A 131 -2.57 -3.00 3.68
C PHE A 131 -3.19 -1.60 3.83
N GLU A 132 -3.86 -1.09 2.78
CA GLU A 132 -4.42 0.26 2.85
C GLU A 132 -5.38 0.40 4.03
N LYS A 133 -5.23 1.50 4.79
CA LYS A 133 -5.98 1.78 6.02
C LYS A 133 -5.83 0.76 7.15
N CYS A 134 -4.73 0.02 7.20
CA CYS A 134 -4.35 -0.73 8.39
C CYS A 134 -3.78 0.24 9.44
N ASN A 135 -4.64 1.11 9.97
CA ASN A 135 -4.27 2.29 10.77
C ASN A 135 -3.54 1.95 12.07
N SER A 136 -3.78 0.76 12.63
CA SER A 136 -3.22 0.33 13.93
C SER A 136 -1.98 -0.54 13.81
N LEU A 137 -1.55 -0.95 12.61
CA LEU A 137 -0.30 -1.67 12.42
C LEU A 137 0.89 -0.79 12.78
N THR A 138 1.66 -1.21 13.79
CA THR A 138 2.86 -0.46 14.24
C THR A 138 4.15 -1.00 13.65
N SER A 139 4.14 -2.23 13.19
CA SER A 139 5.25 -2.89 12.49
C SER A 139 4.71 -3.92 11.51
N LEU A 140 5.47 -4.17 10.45
CA LEU A 140 5.12 -5.17 9.43
C LEU A 140 6.43 -5.78 8.90
N ASN A 141 6.55 -7.11 9.00
CA ASN A 141 7.70 -7.84 8.47
C ASN A 141 7.33 -8.47 7.13
N LEU A 142 7.99 -8.02 6.07
CA LEU A 142 7.80 -8.48 4.69
C LEU A 142 9.10 -9.03 4.09
N SER A 143 10.06 -9.42 4.92
CA SER A 143 11.39 -9.86 4.46
C SER A 143 11.39 -11.15 3.64
N ASN A 144 10.29 -11.91 3.70
CA ASN A 144 10.08 -13.13 2.92
C ASN A 144 9.28 -12.90 1.62
N PHE A 145 8.84 -11.64 1.36
CA PHE A 145 8.05 -11.37 0.15
C PHE A 145 8.97 -11.36 -1.09
N ASP A 146 8.67 -12.22 -2.03
CA ASP A 146 9.20 -12.15 -3.40
C ASP A 146 8.22 -11.33 -4.26
N THR A 147 8.69 -10.20 -4.78
CA THR A 147 7.85 -9.28 -5.55
C THR A 147 8.25 -9.19 -7.02
N ALA A 148 9.14 -10.07 -7.49
CA ALA A 148 9.66 -10.05 -8.85
C ALA A 148 8.58 -10.15 -9.94
N ASN A 149 7.44 -10.79 -9.65
CA ASN A 149 6.32 -10.91 -10.58
C ASN A 149 5.22 -9.85 -10.38
N VAL A 150 5.37 -8.95 -9.38
CA VAL A 150 4.32 -7.97 -9.07
C VAL A 150 4.36 -6.81 -10.06
N THR A 151 3.21 -6.51 -10.65
CA THR A 151 3.05 -5.41 -11.64
C THR A 151 2.26 -4.22 -11.09
N TYR A 152 1.56 -4.40 -9.94
CA TYR A 152 0.66 -3.40 -9.38
C TYR A 152 0.78 -3.29 -7.87
N MET A 153 1.23 -2.13 -7.36
CA MET A 153 1.45 -1.83 -5.94
C MET A 153 0.81 -0.49 -5.50
N CYS A 154 -0.12 0.04 -6.29
CA CYS A 154 -0.81 1.29 -5.94
C CYS A 154 -1.45 1.19 -4.55
N LEU A 155 -1.29 2.23 -3.71
CA LEU A 155 -1.87 2.32 -2.36
C LEU A 155 -1.52 1.16 -1.41
N MET A 156 -0.49 0.33 -1.70
CA MET A 156 -0.21 -0.88 -0.91
C MET A 156 -0.13 -0.63 0.59
N PHE A 157 0.43 0.50 1.02
CA PHE A 157 0.55 0.92 2.42
C PHE A 157 -0.17 2.23 2.71
N GLY A 158 -1.04 2.69 1.82
CA GLY A 158 -1.78 3.94 2.01
C GLY A 158 -2.52 3.97 3.35
N TRP A 159 -2.47 5.11 4.07
CA TRP A 159 -3.14 5.29 5.37
C TRP A 159 -2.69 4.33 6.49
N CYS A 160 -1.52 3.73 6.40
CA CYS A 160 -0.93 2.94 7.49
C CYS A 160 -0.36 3.88 8.57
N ASN A 161 -1.24 4.61 9.26
CA ASN A 161 -0.85 5.65 10.22
C ASN A 161 -0.08 5.14 11.44
N GLY A 162 -0.20 3.85 11.78
CA GLY A 162 0.51 3.24 12.90
C GLY A 162 1.98 2.97 12.62
N LEU A 163 2.38 2.80 11.35
CA LEU A 163 3.75 2.45 10.98
C LEU A 163 4.71 3.61 11.26
N THR A 164 5.78 3.33 12.00
CA THR A 164 6.86 4.29 12.29
C THR A 164 8.10 4.01 11.45
N SER A 165 8.28 2.78 11.01
CA SER A 165 9.36 2.36 10.11
C SER A 165 8.87 1.26 9.18
N LEU A 166 9.43 1.21 7.97
CA LEU A 166 9.15 0.14 7.01
C LEU A 166 10.42 -0.15 6.21
N ASP A 167 10.80 -1.44 6.17
CA ASP A 167 11.94 -1.91 5.38
C ASP A 167 11.44 -2.75 4.20
N LEU A 168 11.67 -2.25 2.99
CA LEU A 168 11.32 -2.87 1.72
C LEU A 168 12.56 -3.15 0.86
N SER A 169 13.75 -3.24 1.49
CA SER A 169 15.03 -3.49 0.78
C SER A 169 15.08 -4.85 0.07
N GLY A 170 14.14 -5.75 0.37
CA GLY A 170 14.00 -7.02 -0.34
C GLY A 170 13.05 -6.98 -1.55
N PHE A 171 12.37 -5.85 -1.80
CA PHE A 171 11.39 -5.77 -2.89
C PHE A 171 12.09 -5.60 -4.24
N ASP A 172 11.77 -6.45 -5.19
CA ASP A 172 12.03 -6.24 -6.61
C ASP A 172 10.81 -5.53 -7.22
N THR A 173 10.99 -4.31 -7.70
CA THR A 173 9.92 -3.50 -8.29
C THR A 173 10.08 -3.30 -9.80
N SER A 174 11.00 -4.03 -10.42
CA SER A 174 11.36 -3.88 -11.84
C SER A 174 10.17 -4.08 -12.81
N ASN A 175 9.13 -4.80 -12.38
CA ASN A 175 7.92 -5.01 -13.19
C ASN A 175 6.75 -4.09 -12.81
N VAL A 176 6.91 -3.20 -11.81
CA VAL A 176 5.82 -2.36 -11.32
C VAL A 176 5.64 -1.13 -12.23
N ALA A 177 4.41 -0.95 -12.73
CA ALA A 177 4.07 0.19 -13.60
C ALA A 177 3.40 1.35 -12.86
N ASP A 178 2.75 1.11 -11.72
CA ASP A 178 2.04 2.12 -10.93
C ASP A 178 2.38 1.98 -9.44
N MET A 179 3.00 3.03 -8.88
CA MET A 179 3.31 3.21 -7.47
C MET A 179 2.52 4.38 -6.86
N GLY A 180 1.45 4.81 -7.52
CA GLY A 180 0.64 5.93 -7.05
C GLY A 180 0.15 5.71 -5.63
N SER A 181 0.32 6.73 -4.79
CA SER A 181 -0.13 6.75 -3.40
C SER A 181 0.38 5.59 -2.51
N MET A 182 1.45 4.88 -2.91
CA MET A 182 1.91 3.66 -2.22
C MET A 182 2.10 3.86 -0.72
N PHE A 183 2.60 5.02 -0.28
CA PHE A 183 2.80 5.38 1.12
C PHE A 183 1.95 6.60 1.55
N SER A 184 0.97 6.98 0.74
CA SER A 184 0.16 8.17 1.05
C SER A 184 -0.50 8.06 2.41
N ASN A 185 -0.47 9.15 3.19
CA ASN A 185 -1.03 9.20 4.54
C ASN A 185 -0.40 8.25 5.57
N CYS A 186 0.83 7.78 5.37
CA CYS A 186 1.63 7.15 6.43
C CYS A 186 2.18 8.23 7.38
N SER A 187 1.29 8.91 8.11
CA SER A 187 1.59 10.17 8.82
C SER A 187 2.62 10.04 9.94
N ASN A 188 2.81 8.85 10.52
CA ASN A 188 3.80 8.60 11.56
C ASN A 188 5.09 7.94 11.06
N LEU A 189 5.22 7.70 9.75
CA LEU A 189 6.40 7.05 9.18
C LEU A 189 7.61 7.98 9.26
N VAL A 190 8.64 7.56 10.01
CA VAL A 190 9.90 8.30 10.22
C VAL A 190 11.01 7.76 9.33
N SER A 191 11.04 6.43 9.13
CA SER A 191 12.08 5.74 8.37
C SER A 191 11.47 4.80 7.34
N LEU A 192 11.91 4.94 6.10
CA LEU A 192 11.50 4.10 4.96
C LEU A 192 12.73 3.67 4.19
N ASN A 193 12.94 2.35 4.05
CA ASN A 193 14.01 1.78 3.24
C ASN A 193 13.44 1.23 1.94
N ILE A 194 13.73 1.91 0.84
CA ILE A 194 13.33 1.58 -0.54
C ILE A 194 14.55 1.54 -1.45
N SER A 195 15.71 1.20 -0.90
CA SER A 195 17.01 1.25 -1.61
C SER A 195 17.12 0.25 -2.77
N SER A 196 16.24 -0.77 -2.80
CA SER A 196 16.19 -1.77 -3.88
C SER A 196 15.23 -1.40 -5.01
N PHE A 197 14.46 -0.31 -4.88
CA PHE A 197 13.41 0.00 -5.86
C PHE A 197 14.00 0.30 -7.24
N ASP A 198 13.65 -0.51 -8.22
CA ASP A 198 13.80 -0.23 -9.65
C ASP A 198 12.52 0.43 -10.15
N THR A 199 12.60 1.69 -10.56
CA THR A 199 11.45 2.47 -11.02
C THR A 199 11.43 2.70 -12.53
N SER A 200 12.29 2.00 -13.27
CA SER A 200 12.46 2.19 -14.72
C SER A 200 11.20 1.93 -15.54
N ASN A 201 10.27 1.09 -15.04
CA ASN A 201 8.99 0.84 -15.69
C ASN A 201 7.81 1.65 -15.10
N VAL A 202 8.05 2.49 -14.08
CA VAL A 202 6.99 3.24 -13.41
C VAL A 202 6.54 4.43 -14.26
N THR A 203 5.24 4.52 -14.49
CA THR A 203 4.60 5.60 -15.26
C THR A 203 3.88 6.62 -14.37
N SER A 204 3.53 6.25 -13.13
CA SER A 204 2.84 7.13 -12.17
C SER A 204 3.43 7.01 -10.78
N MET A 205 3.82 8.16 -10.21
CA MET A 205 4.22 8.34 -8.80
C MET A 205 3.30 9.35 -8.10
N TYR A 206 2.06 9.47 -8.59
CA TYR A 206 1.06 10.37 -8.01
C TYR A 206 0.92 10.14 -6.51
N SER A 207 1.08 11.21 -5.72
CA SER A 207 0.92 11.21 -4.26
C SER A 207 1.70 10.11 -3.51
N MET A 208 2.79 9.56 -4.08
CA MET A 208 3.48 8.37 -3.53
C MET A 208 3.84 8.52 -2.06
N PHE A 209 4.31 9.70 -1.63
CA PHE A 209 4.67 10.02 -0.25
C PHE A 209 3.78 11.14 0.35
N SER A 210 2.64 11.42 -0.25
CA SER A 210 1.75 12.48 0.23
C SER A 210 1.34 12.25 1.68
N CYS A 211 1.38 13.30 2.51
CA CYS A 211 1.04 13.22 3.93
C CYS A 211 1.89 12.24 4.77
N CYS A 212 3.12 11.92 4.34
CA CYS A 212 4.14 11.31 5.20
C CYS A 212 4.73 12.41 6.11
N GLU A 213 3.91 12.88 7.06
CA GLU A 213 4.16 14.11 7.81
C GLU A 213 5.47 14.09 8.60
N ARG A 214 5.85 12.91 9.14
CA ARG A 214 7.04 12.74 10.01
C ARG A 214 8.28 12.23 9.28
N LEU A 215 8.22 12.05 7.97
CA LEU A 215 9.38 11.64 7.18
C LEU A 215 10.39 12.78 7.12
N THR A 216 11.59 12.57 7.67
CA THR A 216 12.62 13.62 7.78
C THR A 216 13.60 13.66 6.63
N GLY A 217 13.74 12.56 5.90
CA GLY A 217 14.59 12.42 4.72
C GLY A 217 14.24 11.16 3.95
N LEU A 218 14.60 11.14 2.67
CA LEU A 218 14.34 10.04 1.77
C LEU A 218 15.46 9.96 0.72
N ASP A 219 16.08 8.80 0.56
CA ASP A 219 17.04 8.55 -0.50
C ASP A 219 16.33 8.05 -1.76
N LEU A 220 16.33 8.86 -2.80
CA LEU A 220 15.74 8.58 -4.11
C LEU A 220 16.79 8.56 -5.22
N SER A 221 18.06 8.47 -4.86
CA SER A 221 19.17 8.53 -5.83
C SER A 221 19.16 7.38 -6.85
N GLY A 222 18.49 6.26 -6.52
CA GLY A 222 18.33 5.10 -7.41
C GLY A 222 17.09 5.18 -8.32
N PHE A 223 16.26 6.22 -8.20
CA PHE A 223 15.01 6.28 -8.97
C PHE A 223 15.29 6.69 -10.43
N ASP A 224 14.88 5.85 -11.37
CA ASP A 224 14.72 6.20 -12.79
C ASP A 224 13.30 6.72 -13.01
N THR A 225 13.17 7.98 -13.38
CA THR A 225 11.88 8.64 -13.60
C THR A 225 11.60 8.95 -15.07
N SER A 226 12.42 8.43 -15.98
CA SER A 226 12.34 8.72 -17.41
C SER A 226 11.00 8.34 -18.07
N ASN A 227 10.29 7.35 -17.49
CA ASN A 227 8.97 6.92 -17.97
C ASN A 227 7.80 7.55 -17.19
N VAL A 228 8.08 8.35 -16.15
CA VAL A 228 7.02 8.91 -15.29
C VAL A 228 6.33 10.08 -15.98
N THR A 229 5.00 10.01 -16.03
CA THR A 229 4.15 11.06 -16.62
C THR A 229 3.38 11.88 -15.58
N ASN A 230 3.23 11.34 -14.35
CA ASN A 230 2.47 11.98 -13.28
C ASN A 230 3.22 11.94 -11.95
N MET A 231 3.58 13.10 -11.42
CA MET A 231 4.20 13.33 -10.11
C MET A 231 3.36 14.26 -9.23
N ALA A 232 2.07 14.46 -9.57
CA ALA A 232 1.21 15.35 -8.80
C ALA A 232 1.13 14.93 -7.34
N GLY A 233 1.36 15.88 -6.43
CA GLY A 233 1.28 15.67 -4.99
C GLY A 233 2.31 14.71 -4.39
N MET A 234 3.36 14.31 -5.12
CA MET A 234 4.29 13.24 -4.71
C MET A 234 4.81 13.41 -3.28
N PHE A 235 5.13 14.63 -2.84
CA PHE A 235 5.62 14.96 -1.49
C PHE A 235 4.69 15.93 -0.76
N SER A 236 3.45 16.09 -1.20
CA SER A 236 2.51 17.01 -0.57
C SER A 236 2.34 16.71 0.92
N ASN A 237 2.37 17.74 1.77
CA ASN A 237 2.25 17.61 3.22
C ASN A 237 3.33 16.73 3.92
N CYS A 238 4.53 16.60 3.36
CA CYS A 238 5.68 16.05 4.06
C CYS A 238 6.25 17.12 4.97
N LYS A 239 5.60 17.34 6.14
CA LYS A 239 5.82 18.51 7.00
C LYS A 239 7.20 18.56 7.65
N ASP A 240 7.76 17.41 8.04
CA ASP A 240 9.05 17.31 8.72
C ASP A 240 10.23 17.10 7.75
N LEU A 241 9.97 17.01 6.43
CA LEU A 241 11.00 16.87 5.42
C LEU A 241 11.83 18.15 5.32
N THR A 242 13.14 18.06 5.64
CA THR A 242 14.02 19.24 5.71
C THR A 242 14.84 19.46 4.45
N SER A 243 15.17 18.40 3.75
CA SER A 243 15.95 18.46 2.51
C SER A 243 15.53 17.36 1.55
N LEU A 244 15.61 17.65 0.24
CA LEU A 244 15.33 16.68 -0.81
C LEU A 244 16.23 16.96 -2.01
N ASP A 245 16.98 15.94 -2.42
CA ASP A 245 17.78 15.97 -3.65
C ASP A 245 17.13 15.14 -4.74
N LEU A 246 16.63 15.81 -5.78
CA LEU A 246 16.00 15.22 -6.95
C LEU A 246 16.81 15.49 -8.22
N SER A 247 18.11 15.76 -8.08
CA SER A 247 19.01 16.03 -9.22
C SER A 247 19.19 14.85 -10.18
N GLY A 248 18.78 13.65 -9.76
CA GLY A 248 18.75 12.44 -10.61
C GLY A 248 17.44 12.24 -11.39
N PHE A 249 16.41 13.06 -11.13
CA PHE A 249 15.11 12.87 -11.78
C PHE A 249 15.11 13.38 -13.22
N ASP A 250 14.69 12.53 -14.15
CA ASP A 250 14.28 12.97 -15.49
C ASP A 250 12.78 13.30 -15.49
N THR A 251 12.46 14.54 -15.72
CA THR A 251 11.06 15.00 -15.73
C THR A 251 10.56 15.40 -17.13
N SER A 252 11.32 15.08 -18.18
CA SER A 252 11.02 15.48 -19.56
C SER A 252 9.68 14.92 -20.08
N ASN A 253 9.18 13.83 -19.50
CA ASN A 253 7.89 13.22 -19.84
C ASN A 253 6.76 13.57 -18.84
N VAL A 254 7.05 14.30 -17.77
CA VAL A 254 6.05 14.59 -16.73
C VAL A 254 5.07 15.67 -17.20
N ALA A 255 3.77 15.30 -17.22
CA ALA A 255 2.70 16.20 -17.59
C ALA A 255 2.05 16.93 -16.41
N ASP A 256 2.07 16.31 -15.21
CA ASP A 256 1.42 16.87 -14.02
C ASP A 256 2.39 16.87 -12.82
N MET A 257 2.72 18.07 -12.32
CA MET A 257 3.51 18.33 -11.11
C MET A 257 2.71 19.14 -10.08
N SER A 258 1.37 19.22 -10.23
CA SER A 258 0.53 20.01 -9.33
C SER A 258 0.69 19.53 -7.87
N ASN A 259 0.76 20.47 -6.94
CA ASN A 259 0.91 20.20 -5.50
C ASN A 259 2.16 19.36 -5.08
N MET A 260 3.16 19.17 -5.95
CA MET A 260 4.25 18.19 -5.72
C MET A 260 4.94 18.38 -4.37
N PHE A 261 5.19 19.62 -3.93
CA PHE A 261 5.80 19.96 -2.63
C PHE A 261 4.86 20.79 -1.74
N ARG A 262 3.55 20.78 -2.03
CA ARG A 262 2.58 21.57 -1.27
C ARG A 262 2.71 21.28 0.23
N SER A 263 2.78 22.36 1.04
CA SER A 263 2.82 22.27 2.51
C SER A 263 3.99 21.46 3.09
N CYS A 264 5.14 21.42 2.40
CA CYS A 264 6.39 20.93 2.94
C CYS A 264 6.99 22.02 3.85
N THR A 265 6.41 22.20 5.04
CA THR A 265 6.64 23.38 5.90
C THR A 265 8.04 23.44 6.49
N SER A 266 8.76 22.32 6.66
CA SER A 266 10.13 22.30 7.19
C SER A 266 11.20 22.28 6.10
N LEU A 267 10.80 22.24 4.81
CA LEU A 267 11.76 22.13 3.71
C LEU A 267 12.60 23.39 3.58
N THR A 268 13.93 23.23 3.68
CA THR A 268 14.90 24.33 3.61
C THR A 268 15.90 24.19 2.46
N ASN A 269 16.02 22.98 1.90
CA ASN A 269 16.91 22.67 0.79
C ASN A 269 16.23 21.75 -0.23
N LEU A 270 16.14 22.21 -1.48
CA LEU A 270 15.52 21.47 -2.58
C LEU A 270 16.35 21.58 -3.85
N ASN A 271 16.85 20.45 -4.34
CA ASN A 271 17.61 20.38 -5.57
C ASN A 271 16.77 19.80 -6.72
N LEU A 272 16.45 20.66 -7.69
CA LEU A 272 15.69 20.37 -8.90
C LEU A 272 16.54 20.70 -10.15
N SER A 273 17.87 20.51 -10.07
CA SER A 273 18.79 20.97 -11.13
C SER A 273 18.60 20.25 -12.47
N SER A 274 18.03 19.04 -12.43
CA SER A 274 17.72 18.23 -13.63
C SER A 274 16.32 18.45 -14.20
N PHE A 275 15.45 19.17 -13.47
CA PHE A 275 14.04 19.29 -13.87
C PHE A 275 13.87 20.06 -15.18
N ASP A 276 13.06 19.47 -16.07
CA ASP A 276 12.58 20.02 -17.32
C ASP A 276 11.03 20.07 -17.30
N ALA A 277 10.47 21.28 -17.34
CA ALA A 277 9.02 21.49 -17.37
C ALA A 277 8.46 21.67 -18.79
N SER A 278 9.18 21.25 -19.83
CA SER A 278 8.74 21.43 -21.23
C SER A 278 7.42 20.70 -21.52
N ALA A 279 7.24 19.48 -21.02
CA ALA A 279 6.02 18.68 -21.17
C ALA A 279 4.93 19.01 -20.13
N VAL A 280 5.25 19.80 -19.09
CA VAL A 280 4.33 20.04 -17.97
C VAL A 280 3.15 20.91 -18.40
N THR A 281 1.94 20.39 -18.18
CA THR A 281 0.66 21.05 -18.44
C THR A 281 -0.03 21.54 -17.17
N LYS A 282 0.29 20.91 -16.00
CA LYS A 282 -0.24 21.27 -14.68
C LYS A 282 0.88 21.38 -13.67
N MET A 283 0.95 22.51 -12.95
CA MET A 283 1.96 22.79 -11.94
C MET A 283 1.38 23.60 -10.76
N ASP A 284 0.06 23.73 -10.70
CA ASP A 284 -0.62 24.59 -9.72
C ASP A 284 -0.25 24.21 -8.29
N SER A 285 0.07 25.23 -7.48
CA SER A 285 0.36 25.08 -6.05
C SER A 285 1.56 24.17 -5.75
N MET A 286 2.49 23.98 -6.70
CA MET A 286 3.65 23.08 -6.53
C MET A 286 4.44 23.37 -5.26
N PHE A 287 4.59 24.65 -4.87
CA PHE A 287 5.34 25.10 -3.69
C PHE A 287 4.48 25.82 -2.65
N TYR A 288 3.15 25.75 -2.75
CA TYR A 288 2.26 26.42 -1.82
C TYR A 288 2.49 25.95 -0.37
N GLY A 289 2.75 26.88 0.56
CA GLY A 289 3.00 26.54 1.96
C GLY A 289 4.40 25.98 2.25
N CYS A 290 5.37 26.15 1.33
CA CYS A 290 6.80 25.89 1.59
C CYS A 290 7.47 27.14 2.19
N ASP A 291 6.96 27.64 3.32
CA ASP A 291 7.30 28.96 3.86
C ASP A 291 8.75 29.08 4.33
N ASN A 292 9.38 27.94 4.68
CA ASN A 292 10.77 27.90 5.13
C ASN A 292 11.79 27.60 4.01
N LEU A 293 11.34 27.44 2.75
CA LEU A 293 12.24 27.20 1.61
C LEU A 293 12.73 28.53 1.03
N PRO A 294 14.00 28.93 1.29
CA PRO A 294 14.48 30.27 0.90
C PRO A 294 14.71 30.36 -0.61
N ASP A 295 15.22 29.29 -1.24
CA ASP A 295 15.53 29.19 -2.65
C ASP A 295 15.52 27.73 -3.10
N ILE A 296 15.55 27.50 -4.42
CA ILE A 296 15.65 26.17 -5.03
C ILE A 296 16.83 26.14 -6.02
N ILE A 297 17.48 24.98 -6.14
CA ILE A 297 18.47 24.76 -7.19
C ILE A 297 17.71 24.27 -8.42
N CYS A 298 17.47 25.16 -9.38
CA CYS A 298 16.71 24.89 -10.60
C CYS A 298 17.14 25.81 -11.73
N SER A 299 17.15 25.29 -12.97
CA SER A 299 17.41 26.10 -14.18
C SER A 299 16.15 26.36 -15.01
N ASP A 300 15.09 25.58 -14.80
CA ASP A 300 13.84 25.73 -15.59
C ASP A 300 13.07 26.99 -15.23
N SER A 301 12.75 27.77 -16.24
CA SER A 301 12.11 29.09 -16.07
C SER A 301 10.65 29.03 -15.64
N LYS A 302 9.91 27.96 -16.01
CA LYS A 302 8.51 27.76 -15.60
C LYS A 302 8.46 27.41 -14.11
N ILE A 303 9.35 26.51 -13.66
CA ILE A 303 9.45 26.12 -12.24
C ILE A 303 9.86 27.30 -11.38
N LEU A 304 10.88 28.07 -11.81
CA LEU A 304 11.32 29.28 -11.09
C LEU A 304 10.22 30.35 -11.00
N LYS A 305 9.37 30.45 -12.02
CA LYS A 305 8.21 31.36 -11.99
C LYS A 305 7.18 30.89 -10.97
N GLU A 306 6.83 29.60 -10.96
CA GLU A 306 5.88 29.01 -10.00
C GLU A 306 6.39 29.15 -8.56
N PHE A 307 7.70 28.91 -8.34
CA PHE A 307 8.33 29.08 -7.03
C PHE A 307 8.21 30.51 -6.48
N ARG A 308 8.34 31.53 -7.33
CA ARG A 308 8.21 32.95 -6.95
C ARG A 308 6.77 33.38 -6.66
N ASN A 309 5.79 32.64 -7.16
CA ASN A 309 4.36 32.95 -7.03
C ASN A 309 3.67 32.17 -5.90
N ARG A 310 4.44 31.41 -5.10
CA ARG A 310 3.92 30.60 -3.99
C ARG A 310 3.29 31.42 -2.87
#